data_d812e03fee6ec63c893d9e5f526d544c
#
_entry.id   d812e03fee6ec63c893d9e5f526d544c
#
_cell.length_a   1.000
_cell.length_b   1.000
_cell.length_c   1.000
_cell.angle_alpha   90.00
_cell.angle_beta   90.00
_cell.angle_gamma   90.00
#
_symmetry.space_group_name_H-M   'P 1'
#
loop_
_entity.id
_entity.type
_entity.pdbx_description
1 polymer ?
#
loop_
_entity_poly.entity_id
_entity_poly.type
_entity_poly.pdbx_seq_one_letter_code
_entity_poly.pdbx_strand_id
1 'polypeptide(L)'
;MDTSVRVSHELAQSSVTSPPSSFTEQYTTTTYVSTTKLHNRHTGDYPVNIVERSSIPIASESDPRIKVFLKGLEGLAESEDGKEVDLGRRDGFKVKWGRDVEDTKNGKKEGKFIWYGTIPPSEEVVLVSEWDVRAPVDAEWRLNSK
;
A
#
# COMPACT_ATOMS: atom_id res chain seq x y z
N MET A 1 -10.13 21.30 -0.21
CA MET A 1 -10.37 20.02 -0.92
C MET A 1 -10.90 20.31 -2.32
N ASP A 2 -10.31 19.70 -3.30
CA ASP A 2 -10.79 19.82 -4.67
C ASP A 2 -11.94 18.83 -4.88
N THR A 3 -13.16 19.36 -4.99
CA THR A 3 -14.37 18.54 -5.19
C THR A 3 -14.48 17.96 -6.60
N SER A 4 -13.58 18.37 -7.50
CA SER A 4 -13.51 17.83 -8.85
C SER A 4 -12.80 16.49 -8.95
N VAL A 5 -12.15 16.05 -7.87
CA VAL A 5 -11.52 14.74 -7.81
C VAL A 5 -12.37 13.82 -6.97
N ARG A 6 -12.84 12.75 -7.60
CA ARG A 6 -13.58 11.70 -6.89
C ARG A 6 -12.64 10.62 -6.45
N VAL A 7 -12.70 10.27 -5.16
CA VAL A 7 -11.85 9.24 -4.56
C VAL A 7 -12.72 8.11 -4.04
N SER A 8 -12.36 6.87 -4.35
CA SER A 8 -12.98 5.69 -3.74
C SER A 8 -11.91 4.71 -3.31
N HIS A 9 -12.17 4.07 -2.18
CA HIS A 9 -11.27 3.07 -1.59
C HIS A 9 -11.97 1.74 -1.42
N GLU A 10 -11.25 0.66 -1.67
CA GLU A 10 -11.74 -0.69 -1.42
C GLU A 10 -10.59 -1.51 -0.84
N LEU A 11 -10.88 -2.28 0.20
CA LEU A 11 -9.94 -3.21 0.81
C LEU A 11 -10.52 -4.62 0.75
N ALA A 12 -9.85 -5.51 0.04
CA ALA A 12 -10.20 -6.91 -0.04
C ALA A 12 -9.18 -7.74 0.75
N GLN A 13 -9.64 -8.84 1.34
CA GLN A 13 -8.75 -9.75 2.05
C GLN A 13 -9.11 -11.20 1.78
N SER A 14 -8.09 -12.05 1.81
CA SER A 14 -8.26 -13.51 1.73
C SER A 14 -7.20 -14.17 2.60
N SER A 15 -7.54 -15.31 3.19
CA SER A 15 -6.64 -16.02 4.10
C SER A 15 -6.48 -17.46 3.68
N VAL A 16 -5.24 -17.96 3.81
CA VAL A 16 -4.88 -19.36 3.59
C VAL A 16 -4.08 -19.84 4.79
N THR A 17 -4.51 -20.97 5.37
CA THR A 17 -3.80 -21.57 6.48
C THR A 17 -2.97 -22.74 5.96
N SER A 18 -1.70 -22.82 6.40
CA SER A 18 -0.82 -23.91 6.03
C SER A 18 -1.37 -25.25 6.57
N PRO A 19 -1.13 -26.37 5.86
CA PRO A 19 -1.55 -27.67 6.36
C PRO A 19 -0.90 -27.99 7.71
N PRO A 20 -1.57 -28.75 8.60
CA PRO A 20 -0.96 -29.17 9.86
C PRO A 20 0.30 -29.99 9.60
N SER A 21 1.35 -29.76 10.40
CA SER A 21 2.58 -30.52 10.35
C SER A 21 3.03 -30.83 11.77
N SER A 22 3.51 -32.05 11.99
CA SER A 22 4.08 -32.44 13.30
C SER A 22 5.43 -31.81 13.59
N PHE A 23 6.07 -31.22 12.58
CA PHE A 23 7.42 -30.66 12.71
C PHE A 23 7.47 -29.13 12.65
N THR A 24 6.43 -28.50 12.16
CA THR A 24 6.41 -27.04 11.98
C THR A 24 5.15 -26.45 12.56
N GLU A 25 5.28 -25.22 13.07
CA GLU A 25 4.14 -24.44 13.51
C GLU A 25 3.25 -24.12 12.32
N GLN A 26 1.94 -24.16 12.53
CA GLN A 26 0.97 -23.82 11.50
C GLN A 26 0.81 -22.30 11.40
N TYR A 27 0.80 -21.79 10.17
CA TYR A 27 0.69 -20.36 9.90
C TYR A 27 -0.54 -20.05 9.05
N THR A 28 -1.10 -18.88 9.28
CA THR A 28 -2.12 -18.30 8.41
C THR A 28 -1.49 -17.11 7.68
N THR A 29 -1.61 -17.10 6.36
CA THR A 29 -1.21 -15.97 5.53
C THR A 29 -2.47 -15.27 5.06
N THR A 30 -2.60 -13.99 5.42
CA THR A 30 -3.72 -13.17 4.98
C THR A 30 -3.20 -12.16 3.96
N THR A 31 -3.81 -12.15 2.78
CA THR A 31 -3.48 -11.23 1.71
C THR A 31 -4.48 -10.10 1.69
N TYR A 32 -3.98 -8.88 1.71
CA TYR A 32 -4.79 -7.67 1.63
C TYR A 32 -4.50 -6.97 0.31
N VAL A 33 -5.55 -6.54 -0.36
CA VAL A 33 -5.44 -5.75 -1.59
C VAL A 33 -6.20 -4.45 -1.39
N SER A 34 -5.49 -3.35 -1.40
CA SER A 34 -6.07 -2.01 -1.27
C SER A 34 -6.11 -1.36 -2.64
N THR A 35 -7.28 -0.95 -3.05
CA THR A 35 -7.51 -0.29 -4.33
C THR A 35 -8.05 1.11 -4.09
N THR A 36 -7.36 2.11 -4.62
CA THR A 36 -7.81 3.50 -4.57
C THR A 36 -8.02 3.97 -6.00
N LYS A 37 -9.22 4.45 -6.29
CA LYS A 37 -9.57 5.02 -7.59
C LYS A 37 -9.70 6.52 -7.47
N LEU A 38 -9.00 7.23 -8.35
CA LEU A 38 -8.96 8.68 -8.39
C LEU A 38 -9.45 9.13 -9.76
N HIS A 39 -10.54 9.89 -9.79
CA HIS A 39 -11.10 10.36 -11.03
C HIS A 39 -11.10 11.89 -11.07
N ASN A 40 -10.40 12.46 -12.03
CA ASN A 40 -10.41 13.89 -12.26
C ASN A 40 -11.65 14.25 -13.09
N ARG A 41 -12.62 14.89 -12.45
CA ARG A 41 -13.92 15.20 -13.04
C ARG A 41 -13.93 16.55 -13.76
N HIS A 42 -12.82 17.25 -13.86
CA HIS A 42 -12.73 18.49 -14.64
C HIS A 42 -13.00 18.22 -16.11
N THR A 43 -13.78 19.10 -16.74
CA THR A 43 -14.13 18.99 -18.15
C THR A 43 -13.26 19.87 -19.06
N GLY A 44 -12.43 20.73 -18.48
CA GLY A 44 -11.48 21.56 -19.22
C GLY A 44 -10.07 21.04 -19.15
N ASP A 45 -9.08 21.85 -19.46
CA ASP A 45 -7.65 21.50 -19.43
C ASP A 45 -7.06 21.70 -18.04
N TYR A 46 -7.64 21.01 -17.05
CA TYR A 46 -7.19 21.12 -15.66
C TYR A 46 -6.66 19.80 -15.15
N PRO A 47 -5.36 19.51 -15.39
CA PRO A 47 -4.74 18.37 -14.74
C PRO A 47 -4.63 18.63 -13.24
N VAL A 48 -4.74 17.57 -12.44
CA VAL A 48 -4.67 17.67 -10.99
C VAL A 48 -3.46 16.87 -10.50
N ASN A 49 -2.62 17.54 -9.71
CA ASN A 49 -1.51 16.87 -9.04
C ASN A 49 -2.02 16.20 -7.77
N ILE A 50 -1.74 14.93 -7.64
CA ILE A 50 -2.22 14.11 -6.54
C ILE A 50 -1.04 13.59 -5.72
N VAL A 51 -1.22 13.64 -4.39
CA VAL A 51 -0.40 12.91 -3.43
C VAL A 51 -1.34 12.04 -2.62
N GLU A 52 -1.28 10.74 -2.80
CA GLU A 52 -2.10 9.78 -2.05
C GLU A 52 -1.24 9.07 -1.03
N ARG A 53 -1.61 9.18 0.25
CA ARG A 53 -0.91 8.56 1.35
C ARG A 53 -1.45 7.17 1.59
N SER A 54 -0.54 6.19 1.71
CA SER A 54 -0.89 4.80 1.93
C SER A 54 -0.04 4.21 3.04
N SER A 55 -0.52 3.15 3.64
CA SER A 55 0.23 2.46 4.68
C SER A 55 -0.02 0.96 4.63
N ILE A 56 1.00 0.21 5.09
CA ILE A 56 0.87 -1.21 5.37
C ILE A 56 1.14 -1.41 6.86
N PRO A 57 0.60 -2.48 7.48
CA PRO A 57 0.91 -2.76 8.88
C PRO A 57 2.38 -3.05 9.05
N ILE A 58 2.92 -2.71 10.19
CA ILE A 58 4.28 -3.06 10.57
C ILE A 58 4.28 -4.31 11.43
N ALA A 59 5.33 -5.12 11.31
CA ALA A 59 5.47 -6.33 12.11
C ALA A 59 5.53 -5.98 13.60
N SER A 60 4.85 -6.78 14.41
CA SER A 60 4.86 -6.59 15.86
C SER A 60 6.23 -6.96 16.43
N GLU A 61 6.79 -6.09 17.27
CA GLU A 61 8.01 -6.38 17.99
C GLU A 61 7.77 -7.39 19.11
N SER A 62 6.54 -7.51 19.59
CA SER A 62 6.20 -8.46 20.67
C SER A 62 6.09 -9.90 20.18
N ASP A 63 5.87 -10.12 18.91
CA ASP A 63 5.86 -11.47 18.33
C ASP A 63 6.62 -11.49 17.00
N PRO A 64 7.91 -11.91 17.02
CA PRO A 64 8.73 -11.89 15.81
C PRO A 64 8.30 -12.92 14.76
N ARG A 65 7.35 -13.80 15.09
CA ARG A 65 6.82 -14.77 14.14
C ARG A 65 5.82 -14.14 13.18
N ILE A 66 5.27 -12.97 13.53
CA ILE A 66 4.35 -12.23 12.66
C ILE A 66 5.18 -11.41 11.69
N LYS A 67 4.94 -11.62 10.39
CA LYS A 67 5.70 -10.95 9.32
C LYS A 67 4.76 -10.31 8.32
N VAL A 68 5.18 -9.16 7.80
CA VAL A 68 4.43 -8.42 6.79
C VAL A 68 5.31 -8.28 5.56
N PHE A 69 4.76 -8.61 4.40
CA PHE A 69 5.46 -8.57 3.12
C PHE A 69 4.67 -7.71 2.14
N LEU A 70 5.29 -6.63 1.66
CA LEU A 70 4.71 -5.83 0.59
C LEU A 70 4.88 -6.57 -0.74
N LYS A 71 3.78 -6.69 -1.49
CA LYS A 71 3.74 -7.34 -2.80
C LYS A 71 3.15 -6.36 -3.82
N GLY A 72 3.30 -6.67 -5.09
CA GLY A 72 2.64 -5.89 -6.14
C GLY A 72 3.25 -4.53 -6.46
N LEU A 73 4.14 -4.01 -5.62
CA LEU A 73 4.87 -2.78 -5.87
C LEU A 73 6.35 -3.12 -5.99
N GLU A 74 6.72 -3.68 -7.13
CA GLU A 74 8.09 -4.09 -7.39
C GLU A 74 9.04 -2.91 -7.28
N GLY A 75 10.13 -3.11 -6.60
CA GLY A 75 11.12 -2.07 -6.35
C GLY A 75 10.87 -1.25 -5.10
N LEU A 76 9.62 -1.07 -4.65
CA LEU A 76 9.36 -0.32 -3.41
C LEU A 76 9.83 -1.10 -2.18
N ALA A 77 9.55 -2.39 -2.13
CA ALA A 77 9.97 -3.24 -1.01
C ALA A 77 11.49 -3.25 -0.81
N GLU A 78 12.25 -3.08 -1.87
CA GLU A 78 13.71 -3.06 -1.85
C GLU A 78 14.30 -1.65 -1.81
N SER A 79 13.46 -0.64 -1.85
CA SER A 79 13.87 0.76 -1.92
C SER A 79 14.08 1.35 -0.53
N GLU A 80 14.77 2.49 -0.47
CA GLU A 80 15.01 3.24 0.76
C GLU A 80 14.02 4.42 0.89
N ASP A 81 13.98 5.01 2.08
CA ASP A 81 13.14 6.16 2.35
C ASP A 81 13.40 7.29 1.34
N GLY A 82 12.31 7.86 0.84
CA GLY A 82 12.38 9.03 -0.05
C GLY A 82 12.86 8.75 -1.46
N LYS A 83 13.28 7.52 -1.74
CA LYS A 83 13.73 7.18 -3.09
C LYS A 83 12.55 6.93 -4.02
N GLU A 84 12.49 7.68 -5.10
CA GLU A 84 11.43 7.55 -6.09
C GLU A 84 11.51 6.21 -6.80
N VAL A 85 10.38 5.51 -6.87
CA VAL A 85 10.25 4.24 -7.59
C VAL A 85 9.33 4.45 -8.79
N ASP A 86 9.87 4.21 -9.97
CA ASP A 86 9.11 4.26 -11.22
C ASP A 86 8.59 2.86 -11.52
N LEU A 87 7.28 2.72 -11.53
CA LEU A 87 6.60 1.43 -11.76
C LEU A 87 6.36 1.15 -13.24
N GLY A 88 6.85 2.02 -14.14
CA GLY A 88 6.61 1.87 -15.56
C GLY A 88 5.16 2.04 -15.98
N ARG A 89 4.37 2.75 -15.18
CA ARG A 89 2.95 2.96 -15.45
C ARG A 89 2.75 3.99 -16.56
N ARG A 90 1.73 3.79 -17.36
CA ARG A 90 1.38 4.74 -18.43
C ARG A 90 0.94 6.09 -17.91
N ASP A 91 0.32 6.11 -16.72
CA ASP A 91 -0.15 7.34 -16.10
C ASP A 91 0.97 8.17 -15.46
N GLY A 92 2.19 7.64 -15.42
CA GLY A 92 3.35 8.32 -14.86
C GLY A 92 3.39 8.39 -13.35
N PHE A 93 2.45 7.77 -12.66
CA PHE A 93 2.45 7.75 -11.19
C PHE A 93 3.66 7.00 -10.67
N LYS A 94 4.23 7.55 -9.62
CA LYS A 94 5.39 7.01 -8.92
C LYS A 94 5.05 6.83 -7.45
N VAL A 95 5.91 6.10 -6.77
CA VAL A 95 5.72 5.76 -5.36
C VAL A 95 7.04 5.90 -4.63
N LYS A 96 7.01 6.26 -3.36
CA LYS A 96 8.19 6.26 -2.49
C LYS A 96 7.78 6.07 -1.03
N TRP A 97 8.70 5.53 -0.24
CA TRP A 97 8.50 5.44 1.20
C TRP A 97 8.53 6.82 1.82
N GLY A 98 7.55 7.11 2.69
CA GLY A 98 7.46 8.38 3.39
C GLY A 98 6.03 8.65 3.83
N ARG A 99 5.88 9.55 4.77
CA ARG A 99 4.56 10.00 5.24
C ARG A 99 4.01 11.12 4.36
N ASP A 100 4.89 11.83 3.67
CA ASP A 100 4.55 12.92 2.77
C ASP A 100 5.68 13.10 1.76
N VAL A 101 5.48 13.94 0.75
CA VAL A 101 6.48 14.22 -0.27
C VAL A 101 7.78 14.76 0.34
N GLU A 102 7.66 15.60 1.37
CA GLU A 102 8.82 16.22 2.04
C GLU A 102 9.20 15.55 3.36
N ASP A 103 8.36 14.65 3.88
CA ASP A 103 8.61 13.95 5.14
C ASP A 103 8.76 12.46 4.86
N THR A 104 9.96 12.06 4.46
CA THR A 104 10.24 10.68 4.05
C THR A 104 10.97 9.87 5.11
N LYS A 105 11.46 10.52 6.15
CA LYS A 105 12.23 9.86 7.21
C LYS A 105 11.41 8.76 7.90
N ASN A 106 12.00 7.58 8.03
CA ASN A 106 11.38 6.41 8.66
C ASN A 106 10.10 5.90 7.96
N GLY A 107 9.83 6.29 6.72
CA GLY A 107 8.65 5.86 6.01
C GLY A 107 8.56 4.35 5.90
N LYS A 108 9.65 3.72 5.47
CA LYS A 108 9.71 2.25 5.34
C LYS A 108 9.53 1.54 6.68
N LYS A 109 10.18 2.03 7.72
CA LYS A 109 10.09 1.49 9.08
C LYS A 109 8.66 1.58 9.62
N GLU A 110 7.96 2.65 9.30
CA GLU A 110 6.57 2.87 9.72
C GLU A 110 5.54 2.25 8.78
N GLY A 111 5.98 1.67 7.66
CA GLY A 111 5.10 1.10 6.66
C GLY A 111 4.29 2.13 5.90
N LYS A 112 4.80 3.35 5.77
CA LYS A 112 4.10 4.45 5.12
C LYS A 112 4.76 4.83 3.80
N PHE A 113 3.95 4.93 2.76
CA PHE A 113 4.41 5.32 1.45
C PHE A 113 3.40 6.24 0.76
N ILE A 114 3.86 6.92 -0.26
CA ILE A 114 3.01 7.84 -1.01
C ILE A 114 3.07 7.52 -2.50
N TRP A 115 1.91 7.70 -3.11
CA TRP A 115 1.75 7.75 -4.56
C TRP A 115 1.69 9.21 -4.97
N TYR A 116 2.33 9.56 -6.05
CA TYR A 116 2.24 10.91 -6.57
C TYR A 116 2.29 10.93 -8.09
N GLY A 117 1.57 11.87 -8.65
CA GLY A 117 1.47 12.02 -10.09
C GLY A 117 0.42 13.04 -10.47
N THR A 118 0.15 13.14 -11.75
CA THR A 118 -0.81 14.09 -12.32
C THR A 118 -1.89 13.32 -13.07
N ILE A 119 -3.15 13.67 -12.82
CA ILE A 119 -4.28 13.05 -13.50
C ILE A 119 -4.81 14.06 -14.54
N PRO A 120 -4.75 13.74 -15.83
CA PRO A 120 -5.37 14.57 -16.87
C PRO A 120 -6.87 14.73 -16.68
N PRO A 121 -7.49 15.77 -17.26
CA PRO A 121 -8.92 15.96 -17.16
C PRO A 121 -9.70 14.75 -17.66
N SER A 122 -10.77 14.41 -16.98
CA SER A 122 -11.70 13.33 -17.31
C SER A 122 -11.09 11.92 -17.23
N GLU A 123 -9.87 11.79 -16.74
CA GLU A 123 -9.22 10.47 -16.60
C GLU A 123 -9.32 9.92 -15.19
N GLU A 124 -9.20 8.60 -15.09
CA GLU A 124 -9.18 7.86 -13.85
C GLU A 124 -7.83 7.16 -13.67
N VAL A 125 -7.33 7.18 -12.45
CA VAL A 125 -6.13 6.44 -12.06
C VAL A 125 -6.50 5.45 -10.97
N VAL A 126 -6.02 4.22 -11.10
CA VAL A 126 -6.24 3.16 -10.11
C VAL A 126 -4.90 2.82 -9.47
N LEU A 127 -4.84 2.99 -8.15
CA LEU A 127 -3.65 2.69 -7.35
C LEU A 127 -3.91 1.44 -6.52
N VAL A 128 -3.12 0.41 -6.75
CA VAL A 128 -3.28 -0.87 -6.06
C VAL A 128 -2.05 -1.18 -5.23
N SER A 129 -2.25 -1.50 -3.96
CA SER A 129 -1.20 -2.03 -3.11
C SER A 129 -1.65 -3.37 -2.52
N GLU A 130 -0.73 -4.31 -2.44
CA GLU A 130 -0.99 -5.64 -1.94
C GLU A 130 0.07 -6.00 -0.91
N TRP A 131 -0.35 -6.59 0.19
CA TRP A 131 0.57 -7.09 1.20
C TRP A 131 0.04 -8.36 1.84
N ASP A 132 0.97 -9.19 2.29
CA ASP A 132 0.66 -10.39 3.06
C ASP A 132 1.04 -10.18 4.51
N VAL A 133 0.19 -10.67 5.40
CA VAL A 133 0.52 -10.81 6.82
C VAL A 133 0.56 -12.29 7.14
N ARG A 134 1.72 -12.78 7.57
CA ARG A 134 1.91 -14.16 7.97
C ARG A 134 2.04 -14.23 9.48
N ALA A 135 1.16 -15.00 10.10
CA ALA A 135 1.12 -15.15 11.55
C ALA A 135 0.88 -16.60 11.95
N PRO A 136 1.45 -17.07 13.09
CA PRO A 136 1.08 -18.36 13.64
C PRO A 136 -0.41 -18.43 13.93
N VAL A 137 -1.00 -19.60 13.80
CA VAL A 137 -2.45 -19.78 14.00
C VAL A 137 -2.90 -19.37 15.40
N ASP A 138 -2.03 -19.55 16.40
CA ASP A 138 -2.32 -19.20 17.78
C ASP A 138 -1.97 -17.75 18.16
N ALA A 139 -1.42 -16.97 17.22
CA ALA A 139 -1.08 -15.58 17.50
C ALA A 139 -2.29 -14.66 17.32
N GLU A 140 -2.41 -13.71 18.24
CA GLU A 140 -3.39 -12.64 18.10
C GLU A 140 -2.74 -11.43 17.44
N TRP A 141 -3.34 -10.99 16.35
CA TRP A 141 -2.93 -9.75 15.71
C TRP A 141 -4.14 -9.10 15.05
N ARG A 142 -4.06 -7.78 14.88
CA ARG A 142 -5.10 -7.03 14.18
C ARG A 142 -4.48 -6.00 13.27
N LEU A 143 -5.13 -5.76 12.15
CA LEU A 143 -4.75 -4.68 11.26
C LEU A 143 -5.06 -3.35 11.95
N ASN A 144 -4.02 -2.57 12.24
CA ASN A 144 -4.19 -1.21 12.72
C ASN A 144 -4.44 -0.30 11.53
N SER A 145 -5.71 -0.02 11.29
CA SER A 145 -6.10 0.94 10.27
C SER A 145 -6.38 2.30 10.91
N LYS A 146 -5.82 3.30 10.34
CA LYS A 146 -6.12 4.69 10.70
C LYS A 146 -6.30 5.48 9.45
#